data_5078ac2e50bef6538d40c4a094effa1d
#
_entry.id   5078ac2e50bef6538d40c4a094effa1d
#
_cell.length_a   1.000
_cell.length_b   1.000
_cell.length_c   1.000
_cell.angle_alpha   90.00
_cell.angle_beta   90.00
_cell.angle_gamma   90.00
#
_symmetry.space_group_name_H-M   'P 1'
#
loop_
_entity.id
_entity.type
_entity.pdbx_description
1 polymer ?
#
loop_
_entity_poly.entity_id
_entity_poly.type
_entity_poly.pdbx_seq_one_letter_code
_entity_poly.pdbx_strand_id
1 'polypeptide(L)'
;MRTVASLLACLSLFGLAACGGGGNSNPMGGLSLSFSPASALVFSGQPSATVNVTLNRQGTTGNVTLSVQGLPTGAAATIQSPGTSNSGSITLSASSAAAATYPLTVTASDGTVSGSAALSLVVGAVAQIVISKNGGFQVAMSTSFQPAEWDYQFFTLNPNATAPLGNLQPGHIRLQGISQGVPQTTANTWDFTVLDDVTQPVLGVGDHSPEFQIAVAPAFMYDANHDFLDPSYQGFTAYTQNLVRYYNKGGFTSGDGLFHVSSSSYPITWWGVYNEPNFNNLDSTQYTQLYNAVVPAMQAADPSLKFAALELGDYTGLANTFMPAFVTGVTAHVDVLATHFYSTCNQKDSDAQLFSTIPDFVSEVRDIYAQMQTNPALTSVPVWVTENNVNADFDKGGGISACNGGTFVTDQRGSSAFFAAWRPYVFSQLGKARVQALYHWDFDADKQFGEVDYSTGALQLSYWVDYWLARMFPSPSGAELLTYTSTDTSDVEILPVVNGDGSLVVMVANYAVKSSGDNNGPGAPRTILIDTTAWGNFSAGSLLTIDANTNVAGGPVASTVTPASQISVTLNGYGVAFLTLK
;
A
#
# COMPACT_ATOMS: atom_id res chain seq x y z
N MET A 1 18.22 19.08 -38.32
CA MET A 1 17.23 19.23 -39.41
C MET A 1 16.47 17.93 -39.57
N ARG A 2 15.29 17.87 -39.06
CA ARG A 2 14.07 17.22 -39.53
C ARG A 2 13.08 17.20 -38.38
N THR A 3 12.15 18.13 -38.46
CA THR A 3 10.96 18.34 -37.66
C THR A 3 10.03 17.13 -37.80
N VAL A 4 9.52 16.60 -36.66
CA VAL A 4 8.29 15.77 -36.66
C VAL A 4 7.31 16.43 -35.73
N ALA A 5 6.14 16.70 -36.30
CA ALA A 5 5.06 17.46 -35.73
C ALA A 5 4.26 16.67 -34.68
N SER A 6 3.95 17.35 -33.59
CA SER A 6 2.98 16.91 -32.57
C SER A 6 1.56 16.90 -33.14
N LEU A 7 0.87 15.78 -33.05
CA LEU A 7 -0.57 15.69 -33.31
C LEU A 7 -1.32 15.91 -32.00
N LEU A 8 -1.83 17.13 -31.82
CA LEU A 8 -2.84 17.45 -30.80
C LEU A 8 -4.20 17.03 -31.37
N ALA A 9 -4.86 16.04 -30.77
CA ALA A 9 -6.25 15.73 -31.08
C ALA A 9 -7.16 16.71 -30.33
N CYS A 10 -7.58 17.76 -31.01
CA CYS A 10 -8.70 18.61 -30.57
C CYS A 10 -10.02 17.86 -30.74
N LEU A 11 -10.73 17.67 -29.63
CA LEU A 11 -12.14 17.29 -29.65
C LEU A 11 -12.96 18.48 -30.19
N SER A 12 -13.36 18.43 -31.45
CA SER A 12 -14.18 19.44 -32.09
C SER A 12 -15.63 19.34 -31.62
N LEU A 13 -16.08 20.40 -30.91
CA LEU A 13 -17.51 20.72 -30.79
C LEU A 13 -18.06 20.96 -32.21
N PHE A 14 -19.00 20.17 -32.67
CA PHE A 14 -19.81 20.49 -33.81
C PHE A 14 -20.84 21.58 -33.43
N GLY A 15 -20.50 22.84 -33.70
CA GLY A 15 -21.46 23.92 -33.80
C GLY A 15 -22.07 23.91 -35.22
N LEU A 16 -23.34 23.54 -35.36
CA LEU A 16 -24.07 23.81 -36.58
C LEU A 16 -24.33 25.33 -36.70
N ALA A 17 -23.58 25.99 -37.58
CA ALA A 17 -23.94 27.31 -38.05
C ALA A 17 -24.94 27.16 -39.23
N ALA A 18 -26.21 27.44 -38.97
CA ALA A 18 -27.20 27.63 -40.03
C ALA A 18 -27.07 29.02 -40.60
N CYS A 19 -26.79 29.12 -41.88
CA CYS A 19 -26.74 30.38 -42.66
C CYS A 19 -28.15 30.88 -43.01
N GLY A 20 -28.37 32.16 -42.95
CA GLY A 20 -29.60 32.86 -42.85
C GLY A 20 -30.57 32.80 -44.07
N GLY A 21 -31.82 33.02 -43.73
CA GLY A 21 -32.91 33.48 -44.58
C GLY A 21 -33.88 34.22 -43.68
N GLY A 22 -34.06 35.52 -43.96
CA GLY A 22 -34.96 36.36 -43.18
C GLY A 22 -36.42 35.92 -43.37
N GLY A 23 -37.01 35.56 -42.24
CA GLY A 23 -38.43 35.38 -42.03
C GLY A 23 -38.68 35.57 -40.56
N ASN A 24 -39.63 36.44 -40.18
CA ASN A 24 -40.14 36.63 -38.83
C ASN A 24 -40.64 35.26 -38.30
N SER A 25 -39.75 34.46 -37.69
CA SER A 25 -40.14 33.29 -36.92
C SER A 25 -39.96 33.65 -35.44
N ASN A 26 -41.04 33.57 -34.67
CA ASN A 26 -40.97 33.47 -33.20
C ASN A 26 -39.84 32.51 -32.82
N PRO A 27 -38.98 32.84 -31.83
CA PRO A 27 -37.96 31.91 -31.40
C PRO A 27 -38.69 30.62 -30.96
N MET A 28 -38.48 29.53 -31.68
CA MET A 28 -38.94 28.22 -31.19
C MET A 28 -38.34 27.99 -29.81
N GLY A 29 -39.21 27.84 -28.81
CA GLY A 29 -38.82 27.56 -27.46
C GLY A 29 -37.89 26.34 -27.37
N GLY A 30 -36.91 26.36 -26.50
CA GLY A 30 -35.97 25.25 -26.28
C GLY A 30 -35.96 24.79 -24.81
N LEU A 31 -35.69 23.50 -24.59
CA LEU A 31 -35.42 22.94 -23.28
C LEU A 31 -34.02 22.35 -23.28
N SER A 32 -33.22 22.66 -22.25
CA SER A 32 -31.97 21.95 -21.99
C SER A 32 -31.90 21.49 -20.54
N LEU A 33 -31.20 20.37 -20.29
CA LEU A 33 -31.12 19.71 -18.98
C LEU A 33 -29.68 19.66 -18.51
N SER A 34 -29.51 19.79 -17.20
CA SER A 34 -28.28 19.46 -16.51
C SER A 34 -28.57 18.62 -15.25
N PHE A 35 -27.59 17.83 -14.83
CA PHE A 35 -27.74 16.85 -13.76
C PHE A 35 -26.71 17.11 -12.64
N SER A 36 -27.17 16.92 -11.39
CA SER A 36 -26.32 16.95 -10.21
C SER A 36 -26.70 15.81 -9.24
N PRO A 37 -25.83 14.81 -9.07
CA PRO A 37 -24.57 14.54 -9.78
C PRO A 37 -24.78 14.19 -11.27
N ALA A 38 -23.72 14.26 -12.07
CA ALA A 38 -23.76 13.94 -13.52
C ALA A 38 -23.90 12.44 -13.82
N SER A 39 -23.75 11.60 -12.80
CA SER A 39 -23.98 10.13 -12.86
C SER A 39 -24.61 9.66 -11.56
N ALA A 40 -25.41 8.57 -11.63
CA ALA A 40 -25.96 7.88 -10.46
C ALA A 40 -25.24 6.57 -10.24
N LEU A 41 -24.74 6.33 -9.02
CA LEU A 41 -24.22 5.02 -8.59
C LEU A 41 -25.27 4.35 -7.73
N VAL A 42 -25.66 3.12 -8.11
CA VAL A 42 -26.57 2.25 -7.35
C VAL A 42 -25.99 0.84 -7.28
N PHE A 43 -26.43 0.06 -6.30
CA PHE A 43 -26.03 -1.34 -6.15
C PHE A 43 -27.27 -2.23 -6.14
N SER A 44 -27.16 -3.42 -6.72
CA SER A 44 -28.30 -4.36 -6.78
C SER A 44 -28.86 -4.68 -5.40
N GLY A 45 -30.16 -4.47 -5.21
CA GLY A 45 -30.84 -4.70 -3.94
C GLY A 45 -30.57 -3.68 -2.85
N GLN A 46 -29.81 -2.61 -3.10
CA GLN A 46 -29.46 -1.55 -2.16
C GLN A 46 -30.30 -0.28 -2.36
N PRO A 47 -30.25 0.70 -1.43
CA PRO A 47 -30.98 1.95 -1.55
C PRO A 47 -30.75 2.68 -2.87
N SER A 48 -31.77 3.41 -3.32
CA SER A 48 -31.75 4.18 -4.56
C SER A 48 -30.88 5.45 -4.46
N ALA A 49 -30.35 5.88 -5.61
CA ALA A 49 -29.64 7.16 -5.74
C ALA A 49 -30.55 8.20 -6.42
N THR A 50 -30.52 9.46 -5.92
CA THR A 50 -31.29 10.57 -6.49
C THR A 50 -30.37 11.54 -7.22
N VAL A 51 -30.75 11.89 -8.44
CA VAL A 51 -30.12 12.90 -9.30
C VAL A 51 -31.06 14.09 -9.44
N ASN A 52 -30.60 15.27 -9.09
CA ASN A 52 -31.35 16.51 -9.30
C ASN A 52 -31.25 16.92 -10.76
N VAL A 53 -32.36 17.34 -11.33
CA VAL A 53 -32.48 17.81 -12.72
C VAL A 53 -32.75 19.30 -12.70
N THR A 54 -31.92 20.07 -13.39
CA THR A 54 -32.14 21.50 -13.61
C THR A 54 -32.49 21.73 -15.08
N LEU A 55 -33.58 22.43 -15.32
CA LEU A 55 -34.03 22.86 -16.64
C LEU A 55 -33.63 24.30 -16.94
N ASN A 56 -33.15 24.52 -18.15
CA ASN A 56 -33.08 25.87 -18.75
C ASN A 56 -34.14 25.96 -19.83
N ARG A 57 -35.07 26.90 -19.67
CA ARG A 57 -36.21 27.15 -20.54
C ARG A 57 -35.95 28.37 -21.41
N GLN A 58 -36.03 28.21 -22.72
CA GLN A 58 -35.93 29.32 -23.68
C GLN A 58 -37.27 29.46 -24.37
N GLY A 59 -38.04 30.47 -23.94
CA GLY A 59 -39.30 30.81 -24.57
C GLY A 59 -40.49 29.90 -24.29
N THR A 60 -40.36 28.91 -23.37
CA THR A 60 -41.49 28.06 -22.93
C THR A 60 -41.75 28.22 -21.44
N THR A 61 -43.05 28.32 -21.06
CA THR A 61 -43.53 28.38 -19.68
C THR A 61 -44.44 27.19 -19.35
N GLY A 62 -44.61 26.25 -20.28
CA GLY A 62 -45.48 25.10 -20.15
C GLY A 62 -45.10 24.12 -19.03
N ASN A 63 -46.04 23.21 -18.71
CA ASN A 63 -45.83 22.16 -17.75
C ASN A 63 -44.89 21.09 -18.34
N VAL A 64 -43.67 20.95 -17.83
CA VAL A 64 -42.66 20.01 -18.34
C VAL A 64 -42.69 18.70 -17.60
N THR A 65 -42.73 17.61 -18.37
CA THR A 65 -42.57 16.25 -17.89
C THR A 65 -41.19 15.71 -18.27
N LEU A 66 -40.65 14.80 -17.43
CA LEU A 66 -39.41 14.07 -17.68
C LEU A 66 -39.73 12.62 -18.04
N SER A 67 -38.92 12.03 -18.92
CA SER A 67 -38.88 10.60 -19.18
C SER A 67 -37.43 10.11 -19.19
N VAL A 68 -37.22 8.84 -18.84
CA VAL A 68 -35.91 8.17 -18.85
C VAL A 68 -35.98 6.94 -19.73
N GLN A 69 -35.03 6.80 -20.66
CA GLN A 69 -34.86 5.64 -21.52
C GLN A 69 -33.49 5.01 -21.32
N GLY A 70 -33.34 3.72 -21.67
CA GLY A 70 -32.07 3.00 -21.57
C GLY A 70 -31.83 2.30 -20.24
N LEU A 71 -32.86 2.21 -19.36
CA LEU A 71 -32.73 1.45 -18.11
C LEU A 71 -32.51 -0.04 -18.43
N PRO A 72 -31.52 -0.70 -17.79
CA PRO A 72 -31.32 -2.14 -17.95
C PRO A 72 -32.43 -2.93 -17.20
N THR A 73 -32.57 -4.18 -17.60
CA THR A 73 -33.47 -5.13 -16.89
C THR A 73 -33.07 -5.19 -15.41
N GLY A 74 -34.03 -5.07 -14.50
CA GLY A 74 -33.82 -5.07 -13.05
C GLY A 74 -33.43 -3.71 -12.49
N ALA A 75 -33.44 -2.62 -13.28
CA ALA A 75 -33.38 -1.25 -12.78
C ALA A 75 -34.69 -0.50 -12.97
N ALA A 76 -34.95 0.50 -12.12
CA ALA A 76 -36.13 1.34 -12.17
C ALA A 76 -35.80 2.81 -11.92
N ALA A 77 -36.64 3.71 -12.44
CA ALA A 77 -36.56 5.14 -12.19
C ALA A 77 -37.89 5.65 -11.65
N THR A 78 -37.84 6.41 -10.55
CA THR A 78 -38.96 7.22 -10.05
C THR A 78 -38.67 8.67 -10.38
N ILE A 79 -39.60 9.33 -11.10
CA ILE A 79 -39.36 10.66 -11.66
C ILE A 79 -40.27 11.68 -10.99
N GLN A 80 -39.67 12.74 -10.48
CA GLN A 80 -40.38 13.95 -10.06
C GLN A 80 -40.15 15.01 -11.12
N SER A 81 -41.14 15.19 -12.00
CA SER A 81 -41.07 16.16 -13.09
C SER A 81 -41.11 17.61 -12.58
N PRO A 82 -40.41 18.54 -13.22
CA PRO A 82 -40.37 19.94 -12.82
C PRO A 82 -41.71 20.67 -12.86
N GLY A 83 -42.64 20.23 -13.70
CA GLY A 83 -43.89 20.96 -13.89
C GLY A 83 -43.63 22.33 -14.51
N THR A 84 -44.12 23.41 -13.85
CA THR A 84 -43.85 24.79 -14.23
C THR A 84 -42.56 25.34 -13.60
N SER A 85 -41.89 24.60 -12.70
CA SER A 85 -40.60 24.98 -12.11
C SER A 85 -39.42 24.64 -13.02
N ASN A 86 -38.20 24.98 -12.60
CA ASN A 86 -36.97 24.65 -13.31
C ASN A 86 -36.22 23.47 -12.66
N SER A 87 -36.78 22.84 -11.64
CA SER A 87 -36.12 21.76 -10.91
C SER A 87 -37.01 20.52 -10.78
N GLY A 88 -36.43 19.36 -11.03
CA GLY A 88 -37.00 18.04 -10.83
C GLY A 88 -35.98 17.07 -10.26
N SER A 89 -36.35 15.80 -10.13
CA SER A 89 -35.42 14.77 -9.69
C SER A 89 -35.72 13.41 -10.33
N ILE A 90 -34.69 12.59 -10.44
CA ILE A 90 -34.78 11.20 -10.88
C ILE A 90 -34.13 10.34 -9.81
N THR A 91 -34.92 9.46 -9.18
CA THR A 91 -34.43 8.47 -8.23
C THR A 91 -34.29 7.14 -8.94
N LEU A 92 -33.06 6.64 -9.03
CA LEU A 92 -32.68 5.41 -9.71
C LEU A 92 -32.45 4.29 -8.71
N SER A 93 -32.94 3.08 -9.01
CA SER A 93 -32.71 1.87 -8.22
C SER A 93 -32.37 0.70 -9.11
N ALA A 94 -31.67 -0.29 -8.54
CA ALA A 94 -31.36 -1.55 -9.21
C ALA A 94 -31.73 -2.70 -8.26
N SER A 95 -32.72 -3.50 -8.64
CA SER A 95 -33.12 -4.68 -7.83
C SER A 95 -32.31 -5.92 -8.22
N SER A 96 -31.99 -6.08 -9.52
CA SER A 96 -31.28 -7.24 -10.07
C SER A 96 -30.50 -6.90 -11.34
N ALA A 97 -30.27 -5.63 -11.62
CA ALA A 97 -29.48 -5.24 -12.80
C ALA A 97 -28.03 -5.69 -12.64
N ALA A 98 -27.44 -6.17 -13.75
CA ALA A 98 -26.04 -6.58 -13.75
C ALA A 98 -25.10 -5.38 -13.48
N ALA A 99 -23.96 -5.63 -12.83
CA ALA A 99 -22.96 -4.60 -12.57
C ALA A 99 -22.34 -4.14 -13.89
N ALA A 100 -22.58 -2.87 -14.24
CA ALA A 100 -22.08 -2.21 -15.46
C ALA A 100 -22.43 -0.72 -15.45
N THR A 101 -21.88 0.04 -16.41
CA THR A 101 -22.30 1.41 -16.67
C THR A 101 -23.29 1.45 -17.85
N TYR A 102 -24.46 2.01 -17.61
CA TYR A 102 -25.55 2.11 -18.58
C TYR A 102 -25.78 3.57 -18.97
N PRO A 103 -25.68 3.92 -20.26
CA PRO A 103 -26.06 5.24 -20.74
C PRO A 103 -27.59 5.37 -20.75
N LEU A 104 -28.11 6.37 -20.03
CA LEU A 104 -29.52 6.72 -20.03
C LEU A 104 -29.71 7.99 -20.85
N THR A 105 -30.89 8.09 -21.51
CA THR A 105 -31.35 9.32 -22.14
C THR A 105 -32.51 9.88 -21.33
N VAL A 106 -32.33 11.09 -20.80
CA VAL A 106 -33.40 11.84 -20.11
C VAL A 106 -33.95 12.86 -21.08
N THR A 107 -35.27 12.82 -21.30
CA THR A 107 -35.99 13.77 -22.14
C THR A 107 -36.95 14.62 -21.33
N ALA A 108 -36.89 15.93 -21.48
CA ALA A 108 -37.86 16.90 -20.96
C ALA A 108 -38.77 17.36 -22.10
N SER A 109 -40.09 17.42 -21.87
CA SER A 109 -41.07 17.89 -22.85
C SER A 109 -42.24 18.61 -22.21
N ASP A 110 -42.72 19.71 -22.82
CA ASP A 110 -43.97 20.36 -22.47
C ASP A 110 -45.13 20.03 -23.48
N GLY A 111 -44.87 19.05 -24.35
CA GLY A 111 -45.81 18.63 -25.41
C GLY A 111 -45.63 19.36 -26.73
N THR A 112 -44.94 20.52 -26.75
CA THR A 112 -44.67 21.30 -27.96
C THR A 112 -43.17 21.36 -28.27
N VAL A 113 -42.35 21.51 -27.26
CA VAL A 113 -40.89 21.46 -27.37
C VAL A 113 -40.31 20.42 -26.44
N SER A 114 -39.16 19.89 -26.87
CA SER A 114 -38.43 18.88 -26.08
C SER A 114 -36.94 19.11 -26.12
N GLY A 115 -36.23 18.64 -25.09
CA GLY A 115 -34.78 18.58 -25.01
C GLY A 115 -34.32 17.31 -24.32
N SER A 116 -33.18 16.77 -24.71
CA SER A 116 -32.63 15.54 -24.12
C SER A 116 -31.19 15.73 -23.69
N ALA A 117 -30.79 15.01 -22.64
CA ALA A 117 -29.42 14.92 -22.19
C ALA A 117 -29.07 13.51 -21.69
N ALA A 118 -27.80 13.16 -21.79
CA ALA A 118 -27.30 11.85 -21.33
C ALA A 118 -27.03 11.90 -19.81
N LEU A 119 -27.45 10.82 -19.12
CA LEU A 119 -27.18 10.55 -17.71
C LEU A 119 -26.57 9.15 -17.60
N SER A 120 -25.47 8.98 -16.85
CA SER A 120 -24.88 7.67 -16.61
C SER A 120 -25.49 7.01 -15.37
N LEU A 121 -25.99 5.77 -15.52
CA LEU A 121 -26.31 4.88 -14.41
C LEU A 121 -25.16 3.88 -14.24
N VAL A 122 -24.49 3.90 -13.11
CA VAL A 122 -23.48 2.91 -12.72
C VAL A 122 -24.12 1.93 -11.73
N VAL A 123 -24.19 0.65 -12.10
CA VAL A 123 -24.62 -0.43 -11.20
C VAL A 123 -23.36 -1.13 -10.69
N GLY A 124 -23.11 -1.03 -9.38
CA GLY A 124 -21.98 -1.68 -8.72
C GLY A 124 -22.29 -3.15 -8.36
N ALA A 125 -21.26 -3.98 -8.25
CA ALA A 125 -21.37 -5.32 -7.70
C ALA A 125 -21.56 -5.28 -6.18
N VAL A 126 -22.35 -6.21 -5.64
CA VAL A 126 -22.55 -6.38 -4.19
C VAL A 126 -22.11 -7.79 -3.81
N ALA A 127 -21.20 -7.91 -2.83
CA ALA A 127 -20.85 -9.18 -2.22
C ALA A 127 -21.39 -9.22 -0.78
N GLN A 128 -21.97 -10.33 -0.38
CA GLN A 128 -22.41 -10.56 1.01
C GLN A 128 -21.34 -11.38 1.73
N ILE A 129 -20.89 -10.89 2.89
CA ILE A 129 -19.88 -11.51 3.74
C ILE A 129 -20.54 -11.95 5.05
N VAL A 130 -20.48 -13.23 5.36
CA VAL A 130 -20.93 -13.79 6.64
C VAL A 130 -19.69 -14.19 7.45
N ILE A 131 -19.48 -13.54 8.59
CA ILE A 131 -18.28 -13.72 9.41
C ILE A 131 -18.51 -14.85 10.42
N SER A 132 -17.60 -15.81 10.45
CA SER A 132 -17.56 -16.93 11.37
C SER A 132 -16.37 -16.77 12.33
N LYS A 133 -16.48 -17.32 13.54
CA LYS A 133 -15.44 -17.20 14.56
C LYS A 133 -14.43 -18.33 14.42
N ASN A 134 -13.14 -17.97 14.13
CA ASN A 134 -12.01 -18.89 14.11
C ASN A 134 -10.73 -18.11 14.45
N GLY A 135 -9.96 -18.55 15.44
CA GLY A 135 -8.72 -17.93 15.85
C GLY A 135 -7.62 -17.96 14.77
N GLY A 136 -6.74 -16.98 14.84
CA GLY A 136 -5.61 -16.81 13.92
C GLY A 136 -4.56 -15.88 14.50
N PHE A 137 -3.68 -15.38 13.64
CA PHE A 137 -2.58 -14.53 14.05
C PHE A 137 -2.52 -13.24 13.21
N GLN A 138 -1.73 -12.27 13.64
CA GLN A 138 -1.60 -10.97 12.98
C GLN A 138 -0.19 -10.66 12.51
N VAL A 139 -0.11 -9.83 11.48
CA VAL A 139 1.12 -9.18 11.01
C VAL A 139 1.34 -7.88 11.78
N ALA A 140 2.54 -7.68 12.31
CA ALA A 140 2.96 -6.38 12.83
C ALA A 140 3.30 -5.43 11.66
N MET A 141 2.80 -4.19 11.74
CA MET A 141 3.22 -3.15 10.81
C MET A 141 4.57 -2.58 11.24
N SER A 142 5.45 -2.39 10.29
CA SER A 142 6.80 -1.87 10.50
C SER A 142 7.18 -0.93 9.37
N THR A 143 8.21 -0.12 9.56
CA THR A 143 8.75 0.76 8.54
C THR A 143 10.26 0.64 8.45
N SER A 144 10.83 1.07 7.33
CA SER A 144 12.25 0.96 7.02
C SER A 144 12.83 2.34 6.70
N PHE A 145 14.13 2.50 6.96
CA PHE A 145 14.93 3.64 6.54
C PHE A 145 16.12 3.16 5.71
N GLN A 146 16.42 3.88 4.66
CA GLN A 146 17.64 3.72 3.91
C GLN A 146 18.49 4.99 4.04
N PRO A 147 19.16 5.23 5.20
CA PRO A 147 19.95 6.41 5.42
C PRO A 147 21.14 6.43 4.49
N ALA A 148 21.76 7.58 4.35
CA ALA A 148 23.08 7.75 3.79
C ALA A 148 23.21 7.87 2.27
N GLU A 149 22.29 7.39 1.45
CA GLU A 149 22.33 7.68 0.02
C GLU A 149 21.47 8.88 -0.36
N TRP A 150 20.25 8.95 0.20
CA TRP A 150 19.27 9.95 -0.20
C TRP A 150 18.76 10.78 0.97
N ASP A 151 18.74 10.22 2.16
CA ASP A 151 17.93 10.69 3.29
C ASP A 151 18.69 10.85 4.62
N TYR A 152 20.01 10.62 4.67
CA TYR A 152 20.78 10.70 5.92
C TYR A 152 20.64 12.05 6.66
N GLN A 153 20.29 13.14 5.96
CA GLN A 153 20.01 14.44 6.56
C GLN A 153 18.52 14.68 6.86
N PHE A 154 17.65 13.72 6.58
CA PHE A 154 16.20 13.90 6.66
C PHE A 154 15.75 14.48 8.00
N PHE A 155 16.15 13.91 9.13
CA PHE A 155 15.75 14.41 10.44
C PHE A 155 16.43 15.73 10.84
N THR A 156 17.60 16.03 10.31
CA THR A 156 18.25 17.33 10.48
C THR A 156 17.47 18.43 9.76
N LEU A 157 17.00 18.14 8.57
CA LEU A 157 16.19 19.07 7.75
C LEU A 157 14.72 19.12 8.21
N ASN A 158 14.18 18.01 8.68
CA ASN A 158 12.78 17.82 9.09
C ASN A 158 12.67 17.27 10.52
N PRO A 159 13.11 18.01 11.56
CA PRO A 159 13.16 17.50 12.93
C PRO A 159 11.80 17.10 13.50
N ASN A 160 10.71 17.64 12.96
CA ASN A 160 9.35 17.30 13.37
C ASN A 160 8.87 15.95 12.83
N ALA A 161 9.58 15.32 11.88
CA ALA A 161 9.19 14.05 11.29
C ALA A 161 9.34 12.85 12.25
N THR A 162 10.06 13.01 13.36
CA THR A 162 10.11 12.01 14.43
C THR A 162 8.74 11.75 15.08
N ALA A 163 7.86 12.76 15.13
CA ALA A 163 6.50 12.58 15.65
C ALA A 163 5.61 11.71 14.74
N PRO A 164 5.52 11.93 13.41
CA PRO A 164 4.90 10.99 12.49
C PRO A 164 5.45 9.57 12.60
N LEU A 165 6.77 9.39 12.68
CA LEU A 165 7.39 8.09 12.84
C LEU A 165 6.90 7.38 14.13
N GLY A 166 6.94 8.03 15.26
CA GLY A 166 6.43 7.49 16.53
C GLY A 166 4.92 7.22 16.47
N ASN A 167 4.16 8.03 15.74
CA ASN A 167 2.72 7.86 15.57
C ASN A 167 2.35 6.66 14.68
N LEU A 168 3.22 6.15 13.84
CA LEU A 168 2.99 4.89 13.11
C LEU A 168 2.87 3.69 14.05
N GLN A 169 3.46 3.78 15.25
CA GLN A 169 3.53 2.67 16.22
C GLN A 169 4.07 1.39 15.58
N PRO A 170 5.21 1.45 14.89
CA PRO A 170 5.76 0.29 14.19
C PRO A 170 6.14 -0.80 15.19
N GLY A 171 5.99 -2.06 14.79
CA GLY A 171 6.52 -3.21 15.54
C GLY A 171 8.04 -3.21 15.53
N HIS A 172 8.62 -2.79 14.42
CA HIS A 172 10.05 -2.61 14.20
C HIS A 172 10.31 -1.37 13.34
N ILE A 173 11.48 -0.77 13.52
CA ILE A 173 12.03 0.23 12.59
C ILE A 173 13.35 -0.34 12.09
N ARG A 174 13.46 -0.56 10.78
CA ARG A 174 14.66 -1.09 10.15
C ARG A 174 15.56 0.05 9.71
N LEU A 175 16.79 0.04 10.19
CA LEU A 175 17.85 0.97 9.83
C LEU A 175 18.81 0.28 8.87
N GLN A 176 19.12 0.92 7.75
CA GLN A 176 19.99 0.35 6.72
C GLN A 176 21.10 1.33 6.39
N GLY A 177 22.34 0.96 6.66
CA GLY A 177 23.52 1.75 6.33
C GLY A 177 24.19 1.25 5.05
N ILE A 178 24.15 2.05 3.99
CA ILE A 178 24.81 1.78 2.70
C ILE A 178 25.67 2.97 2.29
N SER A 179 26.51 2.81 1.29
CA SER A 179 27.35 3.87 0.71
C SER A 179 28.05 4.71 1.78
N GLN A 180 27.68 5.98 1.92
CA GLN A 180 28.28 6.91 2.90
C GLN A 180 27.94 6.56 4.35
N GLY A 181 26.88 5.77 4.58
CA GLY A 181 26.47 5.29 5.89
C GLY A 181 27.27 4.08 6.40
N VAL A 182 28.21 3.53 5.63
CA VAL A 182 29.12 2.48 6.08
C VAL A 182 30.22 3.11 6.93
N PRO A 183 30.25 2.92 8.26
CA PRO A 183 31.09 3.73 9.13
C PRO A 183 32.57 3.34 9.11
N GLN A 184 32.96 2.14 8.70
CA GLN A 184 34.37 1.77 8.59
C GLN A 184 34.93 2.20 7.23
N THR A 185 35.68 3.30 7.21
CA THR A 185 36.19 3.93 6.00
C THR A 185 37.51 3.31 5.49
N THR A 186 38.31 2.75 6.38
CA THR A 186 39.52 1.94 6.07
C THR A 186 39.66 0.82 7.10
N ALA A 187 40.64 -0.07 6.92
CA ALA A 187 40.90 -1.15 7.88
C ALA A 187 41.08 -0.66 9.35
N ASN A 188 41.49 0.59 9.55
CA ASN A 188 41.82 1.12 10.87
C ASN A 188 40.97 2.31 11.31
N THR A 189 40.18 2.92 10.42
CA THR A 189 39.46 4.18 10.69
C THR A 189 37.96 4.02 10.57
N TRP A 190 37.24 4.73 11.46
CA TRP A 190 35.79 4.71 11.50
C TRP A 190 35.23 6.12 11.60
N ASP A 191 34.09 6.36 10.94
CA ASP A 191 33.32 7.58 11.02
C ASP A 191 31.83 7.24 11.05
N PHE A 192 31.17 7.47 12.18
CA PHE A 192 29.76 7.19 12.37
C PHE A 192 28.86 8.41 12.08
N THR A 193 29.45 9.55 11.71
CA THR A 193 28.70 10.81 11.60
C THR A 193 27.45 10.68 10.72
N VAL A 194 27.61 10.15 9.51
CA VAL A 194 26.51 10.01 8.54
C VAL A 194 25.45 9.01 9.03
N LEU A 195 25.90 7.86 9.53
CA LEU A 195 24.98 6.82 10.01
C LEU A 195 24.21 7.28 11.26
N ASP A 196 24.86 8.01 12.16
CA ASP A 196 24.24 8.50 13.39
C ASP A 196 23.25 9.65 13.14
N ASP A 197 23.38 10.42 12.06
CA ASP A 197 22.42 11.46 11.68
C ASP A 197 21.00 10.91 11.51
N VAL A 198 20.86 9.63 11.12
CA VAL A 198 19.56 8.93 11.02
C VAL A 198 19.32 8.02 12.23
N THR A 199 20.32 7.22 12.61
CA THR A 199 20.16 6.20 13.66
C THR A 199 19.78 6.82 15.01
N GLN A 200 20.44 7.92 15.42
CA GLN A 200 20.19 8.54 16.72
C GLN A 200 18.76 9.11 16.87
N PRO A 201 18.21 9.87 15.91
CA PRO A 201 16.80 10.28 15.93
C PRO A 201 15.83 9.12 16.02
N VAL A 202 16.04 8.05 15.25
CA VAL A 202 15.18 6.84 15.27
C VAL A 202 15.21 6.17 16.63
N LEU A 203 16.39 5.94 17.21
CA LEU A 203 16.53 5.38 18.55
C LEU A 203 15.92 6.29 19.62
N GLY A 204 15.92 7.61 19.40
CA GLY A 204 15.32 8.62 20.27
C GLY A 204 13.78 8.62 20.29
N VAL A 205 13.12 8.04 19.30
CA VAL A 205 11.64 7.98 19.25
C VAL A 205 11.08 7.03 20.32
N GLY A 206 11.85 6.07 20.81
CA GLY A 206 11.47 5.15 21.88
C GLY A 206 11.68 3.68 21.50
N ASP A 207 11.14 2.78 22.33
CA ASP A 207 11.30 1.33 22.15
C ASP A 207 10.38 0.82 21.03
N HIS A 208 10.94 0.67 19.85
CA HIS A 208 10.30 0.14 18.65
C HIS A 208 10.95 -1.15 18.17
N SER A 209 11.65 -1.88 19.05
CA SER A 209 12.42 -3.08 18.69
C SER A 209 13.26 -2.85 17.42
N PRO A 210 14.15 -1.87 17.38
CA PRO A 210 14.85 -1.46 16.18
C PRO A 210 15.65 -2.62 15.59
N GLU A 211 15.64 -2.73 14.28
CA GLU A 211 16.45 -3.64 13.49
C GLU A 211 17.54 -2.85 12.77
N PHE A 212 18.80 -3.27 12.92
CA PHE A 212 19.90 -2.76 12.14
C PHE A 212 20.27 -3.77 11.07
N GLN A 213 19.98 -3.41 9.84
CA GLN A 213 20.33 -4.21 8.68
C GLN A 213 21.75 -3.84 8.20
N ILE A 214 22.67 -4.79 8.31
CA ILE A 214 24.04 -4.63 7.81
C ILE A 214 24.04 -4.88 6.30
N ALA A 215 23.74 -3.85 5.53
CA ALA A 215 23.42 -3.98 4.11
C ALA A 215 24.60 -4.49 3.28
N VAL A 216 25.80 -3.95 3.51
CA VAL A 216 27.03 -4.23 2.75
C VAL A 216 28.24 -4.23 3.66
N ALA A 217 29.34 -4.78 3.19
CA ALA A 217 30.63 -4.64 3.86
C ALA A 217 31.31 -3.33 3.44
N PRO A 218 32.28 -2.83 4.24
CA PRO A 218 33.15 -1.73 3.82
C PRO A 218 33.81 -1.96 2.46
N ALA A 219 33.83 -0.93 1.62
CA ALA A 219 34.27 -1.03 0.21
C ALA A 219 35.66 -1.66 0.03
N PHE A 220 36.59 -1.43 0.99
CA PHE A 220 37.95 -2.00 0.92
C PHE A 220 37.98 -3.52 1.17
N MET A 221 36.89 -4.15 1.55
CA MET A 221 36.77 -5.60 1.74
C MET A 221 36.40 -6.35 0.45
N TYR A 222 36.13 -5.63 -0.64
CA TYR A 222 35.77 -6.20 -1.93
C TYR A 222 36.88 -6.02 -2.94
N ASP A 223 36.93 -6.91 -3.92
CA ASP A 223 37.75 -6.78 -5.13
C ASP A 223 37.03 -5.94 -6.21
N ALA A 224 37.62 -5.84 -7.39
CA ALA A 224 37.05 -5.08 -8.51
C ALA A 224 35.78 -5.69 -9.12
N ASN A 225 35.46 -6.95 -8.81
CA ASN A 225 34.25 -7.63 -9.23
C ASN A 225 33.16 -7.57 -8.13
N HIS A 226 33.43 -6.89 -7.01
CA HIS A 226 32.56 -6.85 -5.84
C HIS A 226 32.47 -8.19 -5.08
N ASP A 227 33.47 -9.06 -5.23
CA ASP A 227 33.59 -10.29 -4.44
C ASP A 227 34.41 -10.00 -3.16
N PHE A 228 34.12 -10.69 -2.06
CA PHE A 228 34.89 -10.55 -0.83
C PHE A 228 36.33 -10.97 -1.05
N LEU A 229 37.29 -10.09 -0.70
CA LEU A 229 38.74 -10.40 -0.74
C LEU A 229 39.11 -11.53 0.23
N ASP A 230 38.42 -11.64 1.34
CA ASP A 230 38.61 -12.70 2.33
C ASP A 230 37.41 -13.66 2.32
N PRO A 231 37.53 -14.85 1.73
CA PRO A 231 36.44 -15.84 1.69
C PRO A 231 36.14 -16.48 3.04
N SER A 232 36.95 -16.20 4.09
CA SER A 232 36.67 -16.60 5.46
C SER A 232 35.86 -15.57 6.24
N TYR A 233 35.62 -14.40 5.65
CA TYR A 233 34.82 -13.29 6.20
C TYR A 233 35.33 -12.73 7.54
N GLN A 234 36.61 -12.93 7.91
CA GLN A 234 37.13 -12.46 9.21
C GLN A 234 37.07 -10.95 9.36
N GLY A 235 37.42 -10.21 8.28
CA GLY A 235 37.33 -8.74 8.28
C GLY A 235 35.90 -8.26 8.48
N PHE A 236 34.94 -8.85 7.78
CA PHE A 236 33.52 -8.50 7.91
C PHE A 236 32.96 -8.90 9.28
N THR A 237 33.35 -10.05 9.81
CA THR A 237 33.01 -10.49 11.16
C THR A 237 33.49 -9.48 12.24
N ALA A 238 34.72 -8.99 12.13
CA ALA A 238 35.24 -7.97 13.02
C ALA A 238 34.49 -6.62 12.91
N TYR A 239 34.13 -6.24 11.66
CA TYR A 239 33.31 -5.06 11.38
C TYR A 239 31.95 -5.16 12.10
N THR A 240 31.23 -6.25 11.92
CA THR A 240 29.88 -6.44 12.53
C THR A 240 29.95 -6.48 14.06
N GLN A 241 30.97 -7.11 14.65
CA GLN A 241 31.19 -7.06 16.10
C GLN A 241 31.41 -5.64 16.62
N ASN A 242 32.13 -4.80 15.88
CA ASN A 242 32.38 -3.42 16.30
C ASN A 242 31.13 -2.55 16.17
N LEU A 243 30.25 -2.79 15.20
CA LEU A 243 28.92 -2.17 15.16
C LEU A 243 28.11 -2.50 16.42
N VAL A 244 28.07 -3.78 16.81
CA VAL A 244 27.41 -4.20 18.07
C VAL A 244 28.01 -3.52 19.29
N ARG A 245 29.36 -3.45 19.37
CA ARG A 245 30.02 -2.76 20.49
C ARG A 245 29.68 -1.28 20.53
N TYR A 246 29.65 -0.63 19.36
CA TYR A 246 29.35 0.80 19.24
C TYR A 246 27.96 1.13 19.80
N TYR A 247 26.92 0.42 19.34
CA TYR A 247 25.53 0.72 19.75
C TYR A 247 25.15 0.11 21.10
N ASN A 248 25.62 -1.10 21.43
CA ASN A 248 25.06 -1.88 22.53
C ASN A 248 26.00 -2.07 23.74
N LYS A 249 27.32 -1.95 23.56
CA LYS A 249 28.29 -2.40 24.57
C LYS A 249 29.27 -1.32 25.03
N GLY A 250 28.91 -0.06 24.88
CA GLY A 250 29.68 1.05 25.38
C GLY A 250 30.95 1.36 24.57
N GLY A 251 31.01 0.93 23.33
CA GLY A 251 32.01 1.32 22.34
C GLY A 251 33.19 0.36 22.15
N PHE A 252 34.14 0.81 21.33
CA PHE A 252 35.36 0.08 21.01
C PHE A 252 36.47 1.05 20.61
N THR A 253 37.73 0.59 20.66
CA THR A 253 38.87 1.34 20.14
C THR A 253 39.28 0.82 18.79
N SER A 254 39.33 1.68 17.78
CA SER A 254 39.75 1.38 16.41
C SER A 254 41.27 1.25 16.26
N GLY A 255 41.72 0.80 15.08
CA GLY A 255 43.16 0.57 14.82
C GLY A 255 44.01 1.83 14.82
N ASP A 256 43.44 3.01 14.62
CA ASP A 256 44.09 4.31 14.76
C ASP A 256 44.17 4.82 16.21
N GLY A 257 43.61 4.06 17.16
CA GLY A 257 43.63 4.39 18.59
C GLY A 257 42.48 5.28 19.06
N LEU A 258 41.51 5.64 18.20
CA LEU A 258 40.34 6.42 18.58
C LEU A 258 39.29 5.53 19.24
N PHE A 259 38.60 6.08 20.25
CA PHE A 259 37.50 5.40 20.91
C PHE A 259 36.17 5.87 20.33
N HIS A 260 35.32 4.91 19.92
CA HIS A 260 34.02 5.14 19.32
C HIS A 260 32.92 4.56 20.19
N VAL A 261 31.87 5.35 20.43
CA VAL A 261 30.69 4.95 21.23
C VAL A 261 29.46 5.72 20.77
N SER A 262 28.32 5.04 20.65
CA SER A 262 27.03 5.68 20.36
C SER A 262 26.57 6.57 21.52
N SER A 263 25.95 7.69 21.20
CA SER A 263 25.31 8.57 22.19
C SER A 263 23.94 8.05 22.67
N SER A 264 23.35 7.07 21.97
CA SER A 264 22.05 6.49 22.34
C SER A 264 22.18 5.53 23.52
N SER A 265 21.17 5.56 24.40
CA SER A 265 21.00 4.58 25.47
C SER A 265 20.13 3.38 25.09
N TYR A 266 19.53 3.38 23.90
CA TYR A 266 18.69 2.30 23.41
C TYR A 266 19.54 1.26 22.66
N PRO A 267 19.61 0.00 23.15
CA PRO A 267 20.32 -1.06 22.44
C PRO A 267 19.50 -1.49 21.22
N ILE A 268 20.20 -1.81 20.14
CA ILE A 268 19.60 -2.40 18.95
C ILE A 268 19.50 -3.90 19.17
N THR A 269 18.28 -4.44 19.18
CA THR A 269 18.03 -5.85 19.49
C THR A 269 18.11 -6.74 18.26
N TRP A 270 17.54 -6.29 17.13
CA TRP A 270 17.46 -7.06 15.89
C TRP A 270 18.55 -6.63 14.91
N TRP A 271 19.15 -7.63 14.24
CA TRP A 271 20.24 -7.42 13.29
C TRP A 271 20.02 -8.26 12.03
N GLY A 272 19.86 -7.59 10.90
CA GLY A 272 19.88 -8.21 9.59
C GLY A 272 21.32 -8.40 9.11
N VAL A 273 21.63 -9.57 8.59
CA VAL A 273 22.99 -9.90 8.14
C VAL A 273 23.03 -9.94 6.63
N TYR A 274 23.53 -8.88 6.03
CA TYR A 274 23.70 -8.66 4.59
C TYR A 274 22.37 -8.49 3.85
N ASN A 275 22.27 -7.46 2.99
CA ASN A 275 21.07 -7.18 2.22
C ASN A 275 21.10 -7.84 0.86
N GLU A 276 20.01 -8.47 0.47
CA GLU A 276 19.79 -9.03 -0.86
C GLU A 276 21.01 -9.80 -1.41
N PRO A 277 21.49 -10.82 -0.70
CA PRO A 277 22.69 -11.56 -1.11
C PRO A 277 22.57 -12.13 -2.53
N ASN A 278 21.34 -12.48 -2.94
CA ASN A 278 21.03 -12.98 -4.28
C ASN A 278 21.22 -11.94 -5.40
N PHE A 279 21.27 -10.63 -5.07
CA PHE A 279 21.62 -9.55 -6.00
C PHE A 279 23.03 -9.00 -5.78
N ASN A 280 23.67 -9.29 -4.65
CA ASN A 280 24.95 -8.72 -4.23
C ASN A 280 26.10 -9.74 -4.28
N ASN A 281 26.22 -10.47 -5.38
CA ASN A 281 27.33 -11.39 -5.72
C ASN A 281 27.61 -12.50 -4.68
N LEU A 282 26.62 -12.85 -3.86
CA LEU A 282 26.70 -14.01 -2.98
C LEU A 282 25.76 -15.12 -3.45
N ASP A 283 26.31 -16.28 -3.78
CA ASP A 283 25.45 -17.44 -3.92
C ASP A 283 24.98 -17.94 -2.55
N SER A 284 24.00 -18.82 -2.57
CA SER A 284 23.39 -19.36 -1.36
C SER A 284 24.38 -20.04 -0.40
N THR A 285 25.45 -20.67 -0.94
CA THR A 285 26.49 -21.33 -0.14
C THR A 285 27.40 -20.29 0.50
N GLN A 286 27.83 -19.29 -0.26
CA GLN A 286 28.67 -18.19 0.22
C GLN A 286 27.94 -17.38 1.31
N TYR A 287 26.66 -17.04 1.09
CA TYR A 287 25.86 -16.38 2.12
C TYR A 287 25.74 -17.22 3.38
N THR A 288 25.48 -18.52 3.26
CA THR A 288 25.38 -19.41 4.41
C THR A 288 26.69 -19.46 5.21
N GLN A 289 27.84 -19.48 4.54
CA GLN A 289 29.15 -19.43 5.18
C GLN A 289 29.38 -18.10 5.90
N LEU A 290 29.05 -16.98 5.24
CA LEU A 290 29.12 -15.64 5.82
C LEU A 290 28.26 -15.55 7.08
N TYR A 291 27.00 -15.96 7.01
CA TYR A 291 26.05 -15.94 8.13
C TYR A 291 26.56 -16.78 9.32
N ASN A 292 27.05 -17.99 9.03
CA ASN A 292 27.63 -18.88 10.04
C ASN A 292 28.91 -18.33 10.69
N ALA A 293 29.66 -17.49 10.02
CA ALA A 293 30.84 -16.82 10.59
C ALA A 293 30.45 -15.60 11.44
N VAL A 294 29.52 -14.79 10.95
CA VAL A 294 29.16 -13.49 11.52
C VAL A 294 28.32 -13.63 12.78
N VAL A 295 27.25 -14.40 12.73
CA VAL A 295 26.26 -14.45 13.84
C VAL A 295 26.85 -14.90 15.16
N PRO A 296 27.64 -16.01 15.26
CA PRO A 296 28.23 -16.40 16.53
C PRO A 296 29.19 -15.35 17.10
N ALA A 297 29.88 -14.63 16.23
CA ALA A 297 30.79 -13.57 16.64
C ALA A 297 30.06 -12.33 17.20
N MET A 298 28.93 -11.96 16.58
CA MET A 298 28.05 -10.90 17.09
C MET A 298 27.42 -11.31 18.43
N GLN A 299 26.95 -12.55 18.57
CA GLN A 299 26.43 -13.09 19.82
C GLN A 299 27.48 -13.14 20.92
N ALA A 300 28.74 -13.39 20.59
CA ALA A 300 29.84 -13.32 21.55
C ALA A 300 30.06 -11.89 22.07
N ALA A 301 29.78 -10.85 21.28
CA ALA A 301 29.80 -9.46 21.71
C ALA A 301 28.55 -9.10 22.53
N ASP A 302 27.37 -9.57 22.12
CA ASP A 302 26.10 -9.37 22.84
C ASP A 302 25.17 -10.59 22.71
N PRO A 303 25.04 -11.43 23.74
CA PRO A 303 24.19 -12.62 23.72
C PRO A 303 22.69 -12.35 23.64
N SER A 304 22.24 -11.10 23.79
CA SER A 304 20.82 -10.73 23.71
C SER A 304 20.34 -10.44 22.30
N LEU A 305 21.23 -10.45 21.30
CA LEU A 305 20.89 -10.12 19.92
C LEU A 305 19.98 -11.18 19.29
N LYS A 306 19.12 -10.71 18.39
CA LYS A 306 18.28 -11.49 17.51
C LYS A 306 18.65 -11.21 16.07
N PHE A 307 18.46 -12.20 15.20
CA PHE A 307 18.98 -12.16 13.84
C PHE A 307 17.91 -12.42 12.79
N ALA A 308 17.81 -11.47 11.85
CA ALA A 308 17.13 -11.64 10.59
C ALA A 308 18.13 -12.22 9.57
N ALA A 309 17.78 -13.35 8.99
CA ALA A 309 18.59 -14.04 7.99
C ALA A 309 17.98 -13.88 6.60
N LEU A 310 18.84 -13.90 5.59
CA LEU A 310 18.55 -13.91 4.16
C LEU A 310 18.25 -12.53 3.58
N GLU A 311 17.22 -11.81 3.98
CA GLU A 311 16.87 -10.51 3.38
C GLU A 311 16.83 -10.59 1.84
N LEU A 312 16.14 -11.62 1.29
CA LEU A 312 16.19 -11.92 -0.13
C LEU A 312 15.40 -10.91 -0.95
N GLY A 313 16.07 -10.26 -1.89
CA GLY A 313 15.42 -9.45 -2.91
C GLY A 313 14.86 -10.31 -4.05
N ASP A 314 13.77 -9.88 -4.66
CA ASP A 314 12.91 -10.66 -5.54
C ASP A 314 12.18 -11.78 -4.78
N TYR A 315 11.07 -12.24 -5.34
CA TYR A 315 10.29 -13.34 -4.75
C TYR A 315 10.17 -14.55 -5.66
N THR A 316 10.78 -14.53 -6.84
CA THR A 316 10.53 -15.54 -7.88
C THR A 316 11.43 -16.75 -7.72
N GLY A 317 10.89 -17.81 -7.15
CA GLY A 317 11.55 -19.12 -7.06
C GLY A 317 12.69 -19.22 -6.04
N LEU A 318 12.78 -18.30 -5.10
CA LEU A 318 13.83 -18.28 -4.06
C LEU A 318 13.79 -19.50 -3.15
N ALA A 319 12.60 -20.00 -2.85
CA ALA A 319 12.40 -21.22 -2.08
C ALA A 319 13.12 -22.44 -2.70
N ASN A 320 13.28 -22.46 -4.02
CA ASN A 320 13.89 -23.55 -4.76
C ASN A 320 15.35 -23.28 -5.18
N THR A 321 15.75 -22.02 -5.30
CA THR A 321 17.07 -21.65 -5.84
C THR A 321 18.08 -21.24 -4.75
N PHE A 322 17.63 -20.47 -3.77
CA PHE A 322 18.49 -19.92 -2.72
C PHE A 322 18.33 -20.64 -1.37
N MET A 323 17.09 -20.88 -0.94
CA MET A 323 16.76 -21.47 0.36
C MET A 323 17.38 -22.85 0.64
N PRO A 324 17.45 -23.82 -0.32
CA PRO A 324 17.89 -25.18 0.00
C PRO A 324 19.31 -25.26 0.58
N ALA A 325 20.25 -24.48 0.07
CA ALA A 325 21.62 -24.47 0.59
C ALA A 325 21.69 -23.82 1.97
N PHE A 326 20.95 -22.74 2.21
CA PHE A 326 20.86 -22.10 3.52
C PHE A 326 20.21 -23.02 4.54
N VAL A 327 19.05 -23.57 4.24
CA VAL A 327 18.32 -24.49 5.15
C VAL A 327 19.16 -25.72 5.54
N THR A 328 19.95 -26.25 4.60
CA THR A 328 20.81 -27.41 4.84
C THR A 328 22.09 -27.03 5.58
N GLY A 329 22.68 -25.86 5.29
CA GLY A 329 24.01 -25.47 5.73
C GLY A 329 24.07 -24.53 6.92
N VAL A 330 22.96 -23.91 7.33
CA VAL A 330 22.95 -22.99 8.46
C VAL A 330 23.19 -23.73 9.78
N THR A 331 24.18 -23.26 10.53
CA THR A 331 24.53 -23.78 11.88
C THR A 331 24.44 -22.67 12.94
N ALA A 332 24.45 -21.43 12.53
CA ALA A 332 24.25 -20.28 13.40
C ALA A 332 22.78 -20.10 13.76
N HIS A 333 22.52 -19.36 14.82
CA HIS A 333 21.17 -19.06 15.29
C HIS A 333 20.40 -18.20 14.30
N VAL A 334 19.12 -18.53 14.09
CA VAL A 334 18.17 -17.78 13.23
C VAL A 334 16.93 -17.47 14.05
N ASP A 335 16.59 -16.21 14.25
CA ASP A 335 15.34 -15.79 14.90
C ASP A 335 14.22 -15.56 13.90
N VAL A 336 14.55 -15.08 12.69
CA VAL A 336 13.58 -14.84 11.62
C VAL A 336 14.23 -15.04 10.25
N LEU A 337 13.46 -15.47 9.25
CA LEU A 337 13.82 -15.43 7.84
C LEU A 337 13.15 -14.21 7.19
N ALA A 338 13.93 -13.43 6.46
CA ALA A 338 13.49 -12.20 5.84
C ALA A 338 13.52 -12.29 4.31
N THR A 339 12.53 -11.69 3.67
CA THR A 339 12.41 -11.55 2.22
C THR A 339 11.76 -10.22 1.87
N HIS A 340 11.93 -9.77 0.62
CA HIS A 340 11.39 -8.52 0.10
C HIS A 340 10.27 -8.80 -0.90
N PHE A 341 9.35 -7.85 -1.04
CA PHE A 341 8.29 -7.93 -2.04
C PHE A 341 7.96 -6.58 -2.66
N TYR A 342 8.16 -6.52 -3.95
CA TYR A 342 7.70 -5.45 -4.84
C TYR A 342 6.89 -6.08 -5.97
N SER A 343 5.71 -5.53 -6.29
CA SER A 343 4.85 -6.08 -7.33
C SER A 343 5.41 -5.93 -8.73
N THR A 344 6.30 -4.97 -8.95
CA THR A 344 6.90 -4.70 -10.26
C THR A 344 8.25 -4.00 -10.15
N CYS A 345 8.98 -4.01 -11.25
CA CYS A 345 10.15 -3.20 -11.52
C CYS A 345 9.93 -2.35 -12.80
N ASN A 346 8.67 -2.05 -13.14
CA ASN A 346 8.30 -1.36 -14.36
C ASN A 346 7.03 -0.53 -14.15
N GLN A 347 7.17 0.79 -14.09
CA GLN A 347 6.06 1.72 -13.89
C GLN A 347 4.95 1.64 -14.98
N LYS A 348 5.20 0.95 -16.11
CA LYS A 348 4.21 0.78 -17.20
C LYS A 348 3.28 -0.42 -17.01
N ASP A 349 3.59 -1.31 -16.07
CA ASP A 349 2.75 -2.46 -15.79
C ASP A 349 1.36 -2.01 -15.32
N SER A 350 0.33 -2.72 -15.76
CA SER A 350 -1.04 -2.35 -15.43
C SER A 350 -1.38 -2.65 -13.97
N ASP A 351 -2.36 -1.94 -13.42
CA ASP A 351 -2.88 -2.16 -12.07
C ASP A 351 -3.32 -3.62 -11.87
N ALA A 352 -3.97 -4.22 -12.88
CA ALA A 352 -4.38 -5.62 -12.85
C ALA A 352 -3.17 -6.57 -12.70
N GLN A 353 -2.08 -6.29 -13.40
CA GLN A 353 -0.85 -7.08 -13.29
C GLN A 353 -0.27 -6.98 -11.88
N LEU A 354 -0.21 -5.79 -11.29
CA LEU A 354 0.35 -5.61 -9.95
C LEU A 354 -0.48 -6.33 -8.87
N PHE A 355 -1.79 -6.29 -8.94
CA PHE A 355 -2.63 -7.06 -8.03
C PHE A 355 -2.45 -8.58 -8.21
N SER A 356 -2.18 -9.05 -9.43
CA SER A 356 -1.99 -10.48 -9.69
C SER A 356 -0.69 -11.06 -9.12
N THR A 357 0.33 -10.22 -8.84
CA THR A 357 1.59 -10.69 -8.24
C THR A 357 1.47 -11.04 -6.75
N ILE A 358 0.45 -10.51 -6.07
CA ILE A 358 0.27 -10.75 -4.63
C ILE A 358 0.03 -12.24 -4.31
N PRO A 359 -0.90 -12.95 -4.97
CA PRO A 359 -1.05 -14.40 -4.79
C PRO A 359 0.20 -15.20 -5.12
N ASP A 360 0.99 -14.79 -6.13
CA ASP A 360 2.24 -15.45 -6.50
C ASP A 360 3.27 -15.32 -5.37
N PHE A 361 3.43 -14.12 -4.82
CA PHE A 361 4.30 -13.91 -3.65
C PHE A 361 3.85 -14.71 -2.42
N VAL A 362 2.55 -14.76 -2.15
CA VAL A 362 2.02 -15.58 -1.04
C VAL A 362 2.28 -17.06 -1.25
N SER A 363 2.29 -17.54 -2.50
CA SER A 363 2.71 -18.90 -2.82
C SER A 363 4.19 -19.13 -2.50
N GLU A 364 5.06 -18.19 -2.90
CA GLU A 364 6.49 -18.25 -2.58
C GLU A 364 6.76 -18.27 -1.07
N VAL A 365 6.04 -17.46 -0.29
CA VAL A 365 6.12 -17.48 1.19
C VAL A 365 5.77 -18.86 1.75
N ARG A 366 4.74 -19.52 1.20
CA ARG A 366 4.38 -20.90 1.61
C ARG A 366 5.46 -21.91 1.25
N ASP A 367 6.10 -21.74 0.10
CA ASP A 367 7.20 -22.59 -0.34
C ASP A 367 8.45 -22.36 0.53
N ILE A 368 8.73 -21.10 0.95
CA ILE A 368 9.75 -20.78 1.95
C ILE A 368 9.47 -21.56 3.26
N TYR A 369 8.25 -21.47 3.78
CA TYR A 369 7.88 -22.25 4.99
C TYR A 369 8.03 -23.76 4.78
N ALA A 370 7.69 -24.30 3.62
CA ALA A 370 7.86 -25.70 3.31
C ALA A 370 9.33 -26.13 3.32
N GLN A 371 10.23 -25.31 2.78
CA GLN A 371 11.68 -25.56 2.86
C GLN A 371 12.17 -25.54 4.31
N MET A 372 11.73 -24.56 5.11
CA MET A 372 12.09 -24.47 6.54
C MET A 372 11.70 -25.71 7.34
N GLN A 373 10.59 -26.37 6.99
CA GLN A 373 10.16 -27.61 7.66
C GLN A 373 11.16 -28.77 7.46
N THR A 374 12.06 -28.69 6.50
CA THR A 374 13.10 -29.72 6.27
C THR A 374 14.25 -29.63 7.26
N ASN A 375 14.43 -28.51 7.99
CA ASN A 375 15.42 -28.35 9.05
C ASN A 375 14.73 -28.17 10.41
N PRO A 376 14.90 -29.10 11.37
CA PRO A 376 14.25 -29.01 12.69
C PRO A 376 14.53 -27.70 13.45
N ALA A 377 15.68 -27.04 13.21
CA ALA A 377 16.03 -25.78 13.86
C ALA A 377 15.21 -24.58 13.32
N LEU A 378 14.62 -24.71 12.13
CA LEU A 378 13.89 -23.63 11.46
C LEU A 378 12.36 -23.80 11.49
N THR A 379 11.83 -24.93 11.98
CA THR A 379 10.40 -25.23 11.90
C THR A 379 9.49 -24.25 12.62
N SER A 380 10.00 -23.54 13.63
CA SER A 380 9.27 -22.52 14.40
C SER A 380 9.72 -21.10 14.11
N VAL A 381 10.70 -20.92 13.23
CA VAL A 381 11.20 -19.59 12.84
C VAL A 381 10.15 -18.87 11.99
N PRO A 382 9.78 -17.64 12.31
CA PRO A 382 8.84 -16.88 11.50
C PRO A 382 9.48 -16.32 10.22
N VAL A 383 8.61 -15.88 9.29
CA VAL A 383 9.00 -15.10 8.12
C VAL A 383 8.57 -13.64 8.32
N TRP A 384 9.47 -12.73 7.98
CA TRP A 384 9.21 -11.30 7.85
C TRP A 384 9.35 -10.86 6.39
N VAL A 385 8.59 -9.85 6.00
CA VAL A 385 8.78 -9.11 4.75
C VAL A 385 9.39 -7.76 5.13
N THR A 386 10.71 -7.67 5.00
CA THR A 386 11.51 -6.56 5.54
C THR A 386 11.68 -5.40 4.58
N GLU A 387 11.27 -5.57 3.31
CA GLU A 387 11.01 -4.49 2.36
C GLU A 387 9.76 -4.78 1.56
N ASN A 388 8.90 -3.78 1.41
CA ASN A 388 7.68 -3.90 0.63
C ASN A 388 7.21 -2.55 0.10
N ASN A 389 7.00 -2.49 -1.20
CA ASN A 389 6.29 -1.41 -1.88
C ASN A 389 5.75 -1.88 -3.25
N VAL A 390 5.08 -1.01 -3.97
CA VAL A 390 4.46 -1.32 -5.27
C VAL A 390 5.49 -1.58 -6.35
N ASN A 391 6.52 -0.72 -6.46
CA ASN A 391 7.52 -0.76 -7.53
C ASN A 391 8.93 -0.65 -6.95
N ALA A 392 9.81 -1.57 -7.35
CA ALA A 392 11.21 -1.61 -6.92
C ALA A 392 12.15 -0.70 -7.73
N ASP A 393 11.71 -0.14 -8.87
CA ASP A 393 12.58 0.68 -9.71
C ASP A 393 12.94 2.01 -9.03
N PHE A 394 14.16 2.47 -9.20
CA PHE A 394 14.63 3.75 -8.67
C PHE A 394 15.57 4.44 -9.67
N ASP A 395 15.79 5.74 -9.50
CA ASP A 395 16.79 6.49 -10.26
C ASP A 395 18.21 6.16 -9.74
N LYS A 396 18.95 5.36 -10.46
CA LYS A 396 20.36 5.08 -10.14
C LYS A 396 21.31 6.23 -10.46
N GLY A 397 20.75 7.38 -10.80
CA GLY A 397 21.45 8.61 -11.15
C GLY A 397 21.20 9.05 -12.58
N GLY A 398 20.95 10.35 -12.77
CA GLY A 398 20.75 10.97 -14.08
C GLY A 398 19.44 10.63 -14.78
N GLY A 399 18.41 10.22 -14.05
CA GLY A 399 17.10 9.83 -14.60
C GLY A 399 17.15 8.45 -15.27
N ILE A 400 18.00 7.54 -14.78
CA ILE A 400 18.17 6.20 -15.34
C ILE A 400 17.56 5.17 -14.38
N SER A 401 16.64 4.35 -14.92
CA SER A 401 16.02 3.22 -14.22
C SER A 401 17.08 2.20 -13.77
N ALA A 402 17.04 1.83 -12.49
CA ALA A 402 17.88 0.77 -11.94
C ALA A 402 17.52 -0.60 -12.52
N CYS A 403 16.24 -0.85 -12.77
CA CYS A 403 15.75 -2.13 -13.22
C CYS A 403 16.04 -2.45 -14.70
N ASN A 404 15.97 -1.47 -15.58
CA ASN A 404 16.04 -1.73 -17.02
C ASN A 404 17.05 -0.85 -17.79
N GLY A 405 17.70 0.11 -17.11
CA GLY A 405 18.66 1.04 -17.71
C GLY A 405 18.06 2.08 -18.66
N GLY A 406 16.74 2.13 -18.80
CA GLY A 406 16.01 3.14 -19.55
C GLY A 406 15.78 4.42 -18.75
N THR A 407 14.85 5.26 -19.21
CA THR A 407 14.46 6.47 -18.45
C THR A 407 13.66 6.08 -17.21
N PHE A 408 14.12 6.52 -16.05
CA PHE A 408 13.38 6.38 -14.80
C PHE A 408 12.16 7.32 -14.78
N VAL A 409 11.05 6.83 -14.27
CA VAL A 409 9.82 7.61 -14.02
C VAL A 409 9.23 7.15 -12.70
N THR A 410 9.08 8.09 -11.75
CA THR A 410 8.45 7.85 -10.45
C THR A 410 7.05 7.23 -10.60
N ASP A 411 6.83 6.09 -9.98
CA ASP A 411 5.53 5.43 -9.96
C ASP A 411 4.63 6.02 -8.87
N GLN A 412 3.63 6.81 -9.27
CA GLN A 412 2.73 7.50 -8.35
C GLN A 412 1.81 6.54 -7.56
N ARG A 413 1.79 5.23 -7.90
CA ARG A 413 0.94 4.24 -7.21
C ARG A 413 1.34 4.03 -5.75
N GLY A 414 2.61 4.24 -5.39
CA GLY A 414 3.10 4.12 -4.01
C GLY A 414 2.47 5.10 -3.00
N SER A 415 1.83 6.18 -3.46
CA SER A 415 1.18 7.17 -2.58
C SER A 415 -0.22 7.58 -3.04
N SER A 416 -0.86 6.81 -3.93
CA SER A 416 -2.19 7.07 -4.47
C SER A 416 -3.27 6.17 -3.84
N ALA A 417 -4.52 6.32 -4.30
CA ALA A 417 -5.61 5.42 -3.93
C ALA A 417 -5.33 3.95 -4.29
N PHE A 418 -4.50 3.69 -5.31
CA PHE A 418 -4.04 2.35 -5.62
C PHE A 418 -3.34 1.70 -4.41
N PHE A 419 -2.42 2.42 -3.75
CA PHE A 419 -1.75 1.94 -2.54
C PHE A 419 -2.73 1.63 -1.41
N ALA A 420 -3.77 2.45 -1.25
CA ALA A 420 -4.81 2.23 -0.23
C ALA A 420 -5.65 0.96 -0.46
N ALA A 421 -5.60 0.36 -1.65
CA ALA A 421 -6.16 -0.95 -1.93
C ALA A 421 -5.08 -2.05 -1.88
N TRP A 422 -3.92 -1.79 -2.46
CA TRP A 422 -2.83 -2.75 -2.63
C TRP A 422 -2.19 -3.16 -1.28
N ARG A 423 -1.79 -2.20 -0.46
CA ARG A 423 -1.13 -2.46 0.82
C ARG A 423 -1.99 -3.25 1.81
N PRO A 424 -3.28 -2.92 2.02
CA PRO A 424 -4.17 -3.73 2.85
C PRO A 424 -4.41 -5.13 2.29
N TYR A 425 -4.41 -5.30 0.96
CA TYR A 425 -4.50 -6.62 0.34
C TYR A 425 -3.26 -7.46 0.64
N VAL A 426 -2.04 -6.90 0.45
CA VAL A 426 -0.78 -7.55 0.84
C VAL A 426 -0.80 -7.93 2.33
N PHE A 427 -1.13 -6.97 3.21
CA PHE A 427 -1.20 -7.17 4.66
C PHE A 427 -2.12 -8.33 5.04
N SER A 428 -3.32 -8.37 4.48
CA SER A 428 -4.30 -9.42 4.76
C SER A 428 -3.81 -10.79 4.30
N GLN A 429 -3.27 -10.89 3.09
CA GLN A 429 -2.80 -12.15 2.53
C GLN A 429 -1.58 -12.70 3.29
N LEU A 430 -0.66 -11.83 3.70
CA LEU A 430 0.49 -12.19 4.52
C LEU A 430 0.06 -12.61 5.93
N GLY A 431 -0.90 -11.93 6.53
CA GLY A 431 -1.50 -12.36 7.80
C GLY A 431 -2.10 -13.76 7.72
N LYS A 432 -2.85 -14.06 6.66
CA LYS A 432 -3.41 -15.40 6.39
C LYS A 432 -2.32 -16.45 6.13
N ALA A 433 -1.16 -16.03 5.60
CA ALA A 433 0.01 -16.88 5.37
C ALA A 433 0.94 -17.00 6.59
N ARG A 434 0.62 -16.34 7.73
CA ARG A 434 1.38 -16.36 8.99
C ARG A 434 2.73 -15.63 8.94
N VAL A 435 2.91 -14.68 8.05
CA VAL A 435 4.00 -13.71 8.12
C VAL A 435 3.83 -12.88 9.39
N GLN A 436 4.91 -12.54 10.10
CA GLN A 436 4.80 -11.85 11.38
C GLN A 436 5.12 -10.36 11.33
N ALA A 437 5.83 -9.87 10.32
CA ALA A 437 6.07 -8.46 10.13
C ALA A 437 6.03 -8.09 8.64
N LEU A 438 5.52 -6.88 8.36
CA LEU A 438 5.46 -6.30 7.03
C LEU A 438 6.01 -4.87 7.10
N TYR A 439 7.20 -4.65 6.56
CA TYR A 439 7.85 -3.35 6.51
C TYR A 439 7.39 -2.56 5.30
N HIS A 440 7.27 -1.26 5.47
CA HIS A 440 7.16 -0.33 4.36
C HIS A 440 8.57 0.14 3.98
N TRP A 441 8.96 0.05 2.74
CA TRP A 441 10.16 0.65 2.21
C TRP A 441 9.78 1.84 1.31
N ASP A 442 10.04 3.13 1.74
CA ASP A 442 10.55 3.41 3.06
C ASP A 442 9.76 4.57 3.72
N PHE A 443 10.19 5.03 4.88
CA PHE A 443 9.50 6.07 5.62
C PHE A 443 9.61 7.44 4.92
N ASP A 444 10.81 7.86 4.54
CA ASP A 444 11.09 9.17 3.97
C ASP A 444 11.62 9.06 2.53
N ALA A 445 10.72 9.18 1.59
CA ALA A 445 11.05 9.14 0.17
C ALA A 445 10.11 10.03 -0.66
N ASP A 446 10.21 9.90 -1.97
CA ASP A 446 9.27 10.51 -2.90
C ASP A 446 7.91 9.77 -2.90
N LYS A 447 7.03 10.14 -3.82
CA LYS A 447 5.68 9.55 -3.95
C LYS A 447 5.65 8.09 -4.37
N GLN A 448 6.76 7.52 -4.80
CA GLN A 448 6.84 6.10 -5.14
C GLN A 448 7.00 5.25 -3.88
N PHE A 449 7.81 5.71 -2.94
CA PHE A 449 8.23 4.90 -1.82
C PHE A 449 7.77 5.43 -0.46
N GLY A 450 7.69 6.76 -0.28
CA GLY A 450 7.62 7.38 1.03
C GLY A 450 6.28 7.26 1.75
N GLU A 451 6.34 7.15 3.06
CA GLU A 451 5.24 7.46 3.98
C GLU A 451 5.18 8.98 4.24
N VAL A 452 6.33 9.63 4.24
CA VAL A 452 6.48 11.09 4.26
C VAL A 452 7.36 11.52 3.09
N ASP A 453 7.16 12.74 2.61
CA ASP A 453 7.98 13.34 1.56
C ASP A 453 9.36 13.72 2.13
N TYR A 454 10.44 13.19 1.56
CA TYR A 454 11.81 13.35 2.06
C TYR A 454 12.28 14.80 2.09
N SER A 455 11.74 15.66 1.25
CA SER A 455 12.17 17.06 1.14
C SER A 455 11.43 18.00 2.09
N THR A 456 10.19 17.67 2.49
CA THR A 456 9.30 18.55 3.25
C THR A 456 8.82 17.95 4.57
N GLY A 457 8.96 16.63 4.77
CA GLY A 457 8.37 15.91 5.91
C GLY A 457 6.83 15.84 5.85
N ALA A 458 6.21 16.18 4.71
CA ALA A 458 4.76 16.15 4.56
C ALA A 458 4.26 14.71 4.45
N LEU A 459 3.17 14.40 5.15
CA LEU A 459 2.55 13.08 5.12
C LEU A 459 2.04 12.74 3.72
N GLN A 460 2.16 11.46 3.32
CA GLN A 460 1.60 10.91 2.10
C GLN A 460 0.38 10.01 2.40
N LEU A 461 -0.34 9.55 1.38
CA LEU A 461 -1.51 8.68 1.61
C LEU A 461 -1.09 7.34 2.20
N SER A 462 0.06 6.80 1.80
CA SER A 462 0.72 5.60 2.33
C SER A 462 0.85 5.64 3.86
N TYR A 463 1.28 6.78 4.42
CA TYR A 463 1.35 6.98 5.87
C TYR A 463 0.03 6.65 6.57
N TRP A 464 -1.10 7.16 6.05
CA TRP A 464 -2.41 6.92 6.67
C TRP A 464 -2.87 5.47 6.55
N VAL A 465 -2.47 4.78 5.49
CA VAL A 465 -2.75 3.35 5.33
C VAL A 465 -2.04 2.55 6.42
N ASP A 466 -0.73 2.71 6.57
CA ASP A 466 0.06 1.96 7.55
C ASP A 466 -0.27 2.39 8.99
N TYR A 467 -0.51 3.70 9.22
CA TYR A 467 -1.00 4.23 10.49
C TYR A 467 -2.28 3.53 10.98
N TRP A 468 -3.24 3.32 10.08
CA TRP A 468 -4.51 2.70 10.46
C TRP A 468 -4.45 1.18 10.47
N LEU A 469 -3.64 0.54 9.63
CA LEU A 469 -3.38 -0.90 9.73
C LEU A 469 -2.79 -1.25 11.10
N ALA A 470 -1.79 -0.50 11.58
CA ALA A 470 -1.19 -0.72 12.90
C ALA A 470 -2.21 -0.58 14.05
N ARG A 471 -3.16 0.36 13.95
CA ARG A 471 -4.16 0.61 15.01
C ARG A 471 -5.35 -0.32 14.97
N MET A 472 -5.79 -0.69 13.78
CA MET A 472 -6.93 -1.59 13.60
C MET A 472 -6.55 -3.05 13.90
N PHE A 473 -5.26 -3.39 13.71
CA PHE A 473 -4.71 -4.72 13.92
C PHE A 473 -3.45 -4.66 14.82
N PRO A 474 -3.58 -4.21 16.07
CA PRO A 474 -2.43 -4.04 16.95
C PRO A 474 -1.78 -5.39 17.25
N SER A 475 -0.47 -5.48 17.06
CA SER A 475 0.34 -6.67 17.37
C SER A 475 1.20 -6.39 18.63
N PRO A 476 1.43 -7.38 19.48
CA PRO A 476 0.92 -8.77 19.56
C PRO A 476 -0.33 -8.91 20.45
N SER A 477 -1.35 -8.15 20.23
CA SER A 477 -2.48 -7.87 21.15
C SER A 477 -3.44 -9.03 21.41
N GLY A 478 -3.23 -10.21 20.85
CA GLY A 478 -4.18 -11.34 21.01
C GLY A 478 -5.45 -11.21 20.16
N ALA A 479 -5.43 -10.41 19.12
CA ALA A 479 -6.52 -10.37 18.16
C ALA A 479 -6.61 -11.70 17.39
N GLU A 480 -7.85 -12.14 17.15
CA GLU A 480 -8.13 -13.37 16.44
C GLU A 480 -8.57 -13.08 15.01
N LEU A 481 -7.85 -13.62 14.02
CA LEU A 481 -8.32 -13.66 12.64
C LEU A 481 -9.55 -14.57 12.54
N LEU A 482 -10.58 -14.06 11.88
CA LEU A 482 -11.84 -14.77 11.70
C LEU A 482 -11.94 -15.33 10.28
N THR A 483 -12.66 -16.44 10.12
CA THR A 483 -13.06 -16.91 8.81
C THR A 483 -14.37 -16.26 8.37
N TYR A 484 -14.62 -16.26 7.07
CA TYR A 484 -15.87 -15.77 6.49
C TYR A 484 -16.26 -16.60 5.26
N THR A 485 -17.54 -16.53 4.91
CA THR A 485 -18.05 -16.97 3.61
C THR A 485 -18.50 -15.77 2.81
N SER A 486 -18.36 -15.81 1.50
CA SER A 486 -18.78 -14.75 0.60
C SER A 486 -19.54 -15.29 -0.58
N THR A 487 -20.49 -14.51 -1.08
CA THR A 487 -21.18 -14.79 -2.35
C THR A 487 -20.34 -14.39 -3.55
N ASP A 488 -19.47 -13.40 -3.39
CA ASP A 488 -18.52 -12.92 -4.40
C ASP A 488 -17.41 -12.15 -3.69
N THR A 489 -16.16 -12.61 -3.85
CA THR A 489 -14.95 -11.94 -3.35
C THR A 489 -14.04 -11.50 -4.48
N SER A 490 -14.52 -11.53 -5.73
CA SER A 490 -13.72 -11.02 -6.84
C SER A 490 -13.40 -9.54 -6.61
N ASP A 491 -12.10 -9.25 -6.70
CA ASP A 491 -11.55 -7.90 -6.60
C ASP A 491 -11.78 -7.16 -5.27
N VAL A 492 -12.09 -7.91 -4.19
CA VAL A 492 -12.24 -7.37 -2.83
C VAL A 492 -11.51 -8.27 -1.84
N GLU A 493 -10.67 -7.68 -1.01
CA GLU A 493 -10.02 -8.36 0.10
C GLU A 493 -10.75 -8.06 1.40
N ILE A 494 -11.01 -9.12 2.18
CA ILE A 494 -11.71 -9.04 3.47
C ILE A 494 -10.80 -9.61 4.55
N LEU A 495 -10.61 -8.84 5.64
CA LEU A 495 -9.91 -9.28 6.83
C LEU A 495 -10.77 -8.98 8.07
N PRO A 496 -11.55 -9.95 8.55
CA PRO A 496 -12.30 -9.80 9.80
C PRO A 496 -11.43 -10.28 10.97
N VAL A 497 -11.42 -9.47 12.05
CA VAL A 497 -10.64 -9.73 13.27
C VAL A 497 -11.48 -9.37 14.48
N VAL A 498 -11.39 -10.14 15.56
CA VAL A 498 -11.80 -9.70 16.88
C VAL A 498 -10.57 -9.31 17.70
N ASN A 499 -10.53 -8.08 18.16
CA ASN A 499 -9.44 -7.57 18.97
C ASN A 499 -9.57 -7.97 20.44
N GLY A 500 -8.47 -7.85 21.21
CA GLY A 500 -8.44 -8.21 22.62
C GLY A 500 -9.43 -7.43 23.50
N ASP A 501 -9.92 -6.26 23.05
CA ASP A 501 -10.99 -5.49 23.70
C ASP A 501 -12.42 -5.99 23.35
N GLY A 502 -12.53 -7.05 22.55
CA GLY A 502 -13.78 -7.62 22.09
C GLY A 502 -14.42 -6.92 20.89
N SER A 503 -13.79 -5.87 20.34
CA SER A 503 -14.28 -5.21 19.13
C SER A 503 -14.11 -6.09 17.89
N LEU A 504 -15.16 -6.16 17.06
CA LEU A 504 -15.08 -6.73 15.72
C LEU A 504 -14.58 -5.66 14.74
N VAL A 505 -13.44 -5.91 14.09
CA VAL A 505 -12.91 -5.07 13.02
C VAL A 505 -13.00 -5.84 11.71
N VAL A 506 -13.60 -5.23 10.70
CA VAL A 506 -13.67 -5.81 9.35
C VAL A 506 -13.00 -4.82 8.39
N MET A 507 -11.83 -5.19 7.90
CA MET A 507 -11.18 -4.49 6.80
C MET A 507 -11.76 -4.96 5.48
N VAL A 508 -12.06 -4.01 4.62
CA VAL A 508 -12.53 -4.21 3.24
C VAL A 508 -11.61 -3.41 2.33
N ALA A 509 -10.76 -4.06 1.54
CA ALA A 509 -9.96 -3.39 0.52
C ALA A 509 -10.54 -3.68 -0.86
N ASN A 510 -10.87 -2.63 -1.61
CA ASN A 510 -11.38 -2.72 -2.97
C ASN A 510 -10.23 -2.55 -3.96
N TYR A 511 -9.82 -3.63 -4.61
CA TYR A 511 -8.80 -3.63 -5.66
C TYR A 511 -9.37 -3.89 -7.07
N ALA A 512 -10.67 -3.69 -7.24
CA ALA A 512 -11.34 -3.87 -8.51
C ALA A 512 -10.82 -2.88 -9.56
N VAL A 513 -10.21 -3.42 -10.61
CA VAL A 513 -9.69 -2.65 -11.73
C VAL A 513 -10.85 -2.23 -12.64
N LYS A 514 -10.91 -0.96 -13.04
CA LYS A 514 -11.97 -0.45 -13.92
C LYS A 514 -11.77 -0.85 -15.36
N SER A 515 -10.51 -0.83 -15.83
CA SER A 515 -10.13 -1.22 -17.19
C SER A 515 -8.80 -1.98 -17.13
N SER A 516 -8.67 -3.04 -17.91
CA SER A 516 -7.47 -3.91 -17.89
C SER A 516 -6.16 -3.21 -18.24
N GLY A 517 -6.22 -2.06 -18.88
CA GLY A 517 -5.06 -1.22 -19.20
C GLY A 517 -4.83 -0.07 -18.22
N ASP A 518 -5.59 0.04 -17.14
CA ASP A 518 -5.39 1.08 -16.14
C ASP A 518 -3.98 0.97 -15.54
N ASN A 519 -3.37 2.14 -15.35
CA ASN A 519 -2.09 2.34 -14.67
C ASN A 519 -2.28 3.55 -13.75
N ASN A 520 -2.32 3.30 -12.46
CA ASN A 520 -2.79 4.25 -11.45
C ASN A 520 -4.21 4.75 -11.75
N GLY A 521 -5.11 3.83 -12.13
CA GLY A 521 -6.50 4.13 -12.45
C GLY A 521 -7.36 4.41 -11.22
N PRO A 522 -8.63 4.77 -11.41
CA PRO A 522 -9.52 5.10 -10.28
C PRO A 522 -10.07 3.87 -9.56
N GLY A 523 -9.90 2.66 -10.11
CA GLY A 523 -10.61 1.47 -9.66
C GLY A 523 -12.10 1.46 -10.03
N ALA A 524 -12.73 0.30 -9.91
CA ALA A 524 -14.18 0.14 -10.07
C ALA A 524 -14.89 0.17 -8.71
N PRO A 525 -16.12 0.68 -8.62
CA PRO A 525 -16.86 0.71 -7.37
C PRO A 525 -17.25 -0.70 -6.90
N ARG A 526 -17.26 -0.90 -5.57
CA ARG A 526 -17.75 -2.13 -4.91
C ARG A 526 -18.57 -1.77 -3.68
N THR A 527 -19.64 -2.52 -3.45
CA THR A 527 -20.38 -2.51 -2.19
C THR A 527 -20.37 -3.91 -1.60
N ILE A 528 -20.04 -3.98 -0.31
CA ILE A 528 -19.96 -5.20 0.47
C ILE A 528 -21.03 -5.13 1.55
N LEU A 529 -21.88 -6.14 1.64
CA LEU A 529 -22.84 -6.31 2.70
C LEU A 529 -22.27 -7.25 3.76
N ILE A 530 -21.92 -6.71 4.92
CA ILE A 530 -21.34 -7.45 6.02
C ILE A 530 -22.47 -7.94 6.91
N ASP A 531 -22.64 -9.26 7.01
CA ASP A 531 -23.60 -9.92 7.86
C ASP A 531 -22.95 -10.27 9.21
N THR A 532 -23.44 -9.63 10.26
CA THR A 532 -22.97 -9.79 11.64
C THR A 532 -24.00 -10.49 12.53
N THR A 533 -25.01 -11.13 11.94
CA THR A 533 -26.12 -11.79 12.68
C THR A 533 -25.61 -12.78 13.72
N ALA A 534 -24.52 -13.52 13.43
CA ALA A 534 -23.93 -14.50 14.34
C ALA A 534 -23.25 -13.88 15.58
N TRP A 535 -23.02 -12.56 15.59
CA TRP A 535 -22.28 -11.84 16.63
C TRP A 535 -23.17 -11.20 17.69
N GLY A 536 -24.49 -11.17 17.48
CA GLY A 536 -25.44 -10.52 18.35
C GLY A 536 -25.52 -9.01 18.17
N ASN A 537 -25.88 -8.28 19.23
CA ASN A 537 -26.07 -6.84 19.16
C ASN A 537 -24.80 -6.08 19.55
N PHE A 538 -24.35 -5.22 18.69
CA PHE A 538 -23.33 -4.22 18.98
C PHE A 538 -23.98 -2.93 19.50
N SER A 539 -23.31 -2.21 20.38
CA SER A 539 -23.78 -0.94 20.95
C SER A 539 -23.31 0.29 20.16
N ALA A 540 -22.21 0.16 19.42
CA ALA A 540 -21.62 1.25 18.65
C ALA A 540 -20.97 0.71 17.38
N GLY A 541 -20.88 1.57 16.35
CA GLY A 541 -20.20 1.27 15.11
C GLY A 541 -19.53 2.50 14.51
N SER A 542 -18.41 2.30 13.83
CA SER A 542 -17.72 3.32 13.06
C SER A 542 -17.19 2.76 11.76
N LEU A 543 -17.12 3.60 10.73
CA LEU A 543 -16.54 3.30 9.43
C LEU A 543 -15.50 4.37 9.11
N LEU A 544 -14.26 3.93 8.93
CA LEU A 544 -13.15 4.77 8.45
C LEU A 544 -12.78 4.33 7.04
N THR A 545 -12.65 5.29 6.12
CA THR A 545 -12.30 5.00 4.72
C THR A 545 -11.06 5.79 4.33
N ILE A 546 -10.14 5.12 3.61
CA ILE A 546 -8.96 5.72 2.97
C ILE A 546 -9.07 5.46 1.48
N ASP A 547 -9.19 6.51 0.70
CA ASP A 547 -9.35 6.48 -0.75
C ASP A 547 -8.84 7.79 -1.39
N ALA A 548 -9.14 8.01 -2.68
CA ALA A 548 -8.76 9.21 -3.42
C ALA A 548 -9.27 10.54 -2.81
N ASN A 549 -10.27 10.50 -1.92
CA ASN A 549 -10.85 11.68 -1.28
C ASN A 549 -10.28 11.94 0.11
N THR A 550 -9.37 11.12 0.58
CA THR A 550 -8.76 11.28 1.91
C THR A 550 -7.97 12.59 2.00
N ASN A 551 -8.26 13.38 3.03
CA ASN A 551 -7.46 14.55 3.35
C ASN A 551 -6.09 14.12 3.89
N VAL A 552 -5.06 14.12 3.03
CA VAL A 552 -3.72 13.64 3.39
C VAL A 552 -3.10 14.46 4.53
N ALA A 553 -3.33 15.77 4.57
CA ALA A 553 -2.76 16.62 5.63
C ALA A 553 -3.39 16.40 7.01
N GLY A 554 -4.70 16.09 7.06
CA GLY A 554 -5.45 15.92 8.31
C GLY A 554 -5.79 14.47 8.66
N GLY A 555 -5.55 13.55 7.75
CA GLY A 555 -5.93 12.14 7.86
C GLY A 555 -7.42 11.86 7.61
N PRO A 556 -7.76 10.58 7.49
CA PRO A 556 -9.14 10.14 7.34
C PRO A 556 -9.92 10.32 8.66
N VAL A 557 -11.21 10.61 8.53
CA VAL A 557 -12.12 10.78 9.68
C VAL A 557 -13.17 9.68 9.66
N ALA A 558 -13.30 8.96 10.78
CA ALA A 558 -14.31 7.92 10.92
C ALA A 558 -15.73 8.53 11.00
N SER A 559 -16.66 7.93 10.29
CA SER A 559 -18.10 8.20 10.40
C SER A 559 -18.78 7.23 11.36
N THR A 560 -19.83 7.66 12.04
CA THR A 560 -20.65 6.78 12.88
C THR A 560 -21.50 5.88 12.00
N VAL A 561 -21.55 4.58 12.35
CA VAL A 561 -22.43 3.58 11.75
C VAL A 561 -23.38 3.07 12.79
N THR A 562 -24.67 3.05 12.48
CA THR A 562 -25.66 2.40 13.35
C THR A 562 -25.49 0.88 13.22
N PRO A 563 -25.19 0.16 14.32
CA PRO A 563 -25.10 -1.29 14.28
C PRO A 563 -26.42 -1.94 13.80
N ALA A 564 -26.27 -2.89 12.90
CA ALA A 564 -27.38 -3.68 12.35
C ALA A 564 -26.88 -5.09 12.06
N SER A 565 -27.78 -6.05 11.88
CA SER A 565 -27.41 -7.42 11.50
C SER A 565 -26.73 -7.48 10.12
N GLN A 566 -26.97 -6.49 9.28
CA GLN A 566 -26.33 -6.32 7.98
C GLN A 566 -25.90 -4.86 7.81
N ILE A 567 -24.63 -4.64 7.47
CA ILE A 567 -24.04 -3.32 7.31
C ILE A 567 -23.42 -3.22 5.91
N SER A 568 -23.80 -2.19 5.18
CA SER A 568 -23.26 -1.92 3.83
C SER A 568 -21.99 -1.07 3.91
N VAL A 569 -20.91 -1.53 3.28
CA VAL A 569 -19.66 -0.81 3.08
C VAL A 569 -19.48 -0.56 1.59
N THR A 570 -19.38 0.71 1.20
CA THR A 570 -19.24 1.11 -0.22
C THR A 570 -17.92 1.82 -0.43
N LEU A 571 -17.16 1.38 -1.43
CA LEU A 571 -15.95 2.00 -1.95
C LEU A 571 -16.16 2.36 -3.42
N ASN A 572 -15.98 3.63 -3.78
CA ASN A 572 -16.28 4.15 -5.12
C ASN A 572 -15.14 3.93 -6.13
N GLY A 573 -14.03 3.37 -5.70
CA GLY A 573 -12.83 3.06 -6.46
C GLY A 573 -11.84 2.33 -5.56
N TYR A 574 -10.56 2.37 -5.91
CA TYR A 574 -9.49 1.84 -5.05
C TYR A 574 -9.53 2.48 -3.67
N GLY A 575 -9.32 1.68 -2.65
CA GLY A 575 -9.27 2.13 -1.28
C GLY A 575 -9.53 1.03 -0.27
N VAL A 576 -9.45 1.39 1.00
CA VAL A 576 -9.73 0.51 2.14
C VAL A 576 -10.73 1.14 3.07
N ALA A 577 -11.62 0.32 3.63
CA ALA A 577 -12.52 0.69 4.69
C ALA A 577 -12.33 -0.22 5.91
N PHE A 578 -12.39 0.36 7.11
CA PHE A 578 -12.36 -0.35 8.38
C PHE A 578 -13.67 -0.13 9.09
N LEU A 579 -14.51 -1.17 9.13
CA LEU A 579 -15.71 -1.21 9.95
C LEU A 579 -15.35 -1.73 11.33
N THR A 580 -15.60 -0.93 12.38
CA THR A 580 -15.39 -1.32 13.78
C THR A 580 -16.73 -1.36 14.49
N LEU A 581 -17.03 -2.48 15.17
CA LEU A 581 -18.26 -2.70 15.93
C LEU A 581 -17.92 -3.08 17.38
N LYS A 582 -18.62 -2.45 18.35
CA LYS A 582 -18.40 -2.63 19.80
C LYS A 582 -19.67 -2.95 20.54
#